data_3c486d5e4e39bf4b7bffda74a83aa468
#
_entry.id   3c486d5e4e39bf4b7bffda74a83aa468
#
_cell.length_a   1.000
_cell.length_b   1.000
_cell.length_c   1.000
_cell.angle_alpha   90.00
_cell.angle_beta   90.00
_cell.angle_gamma   90.00
#
_symmetry.space_group_name_H-M   'P 1'
#
loop_
_entity.id
_entity.type
_entity.pdbx_description
1 polymer ?
#
loop_
_entity_poly.entity_id
_entity_poly.type
_entity_poly.pdbx_seq_one_letter_code
_entity_poly.pdbx_strand_id
1 'polypeptide(L)'
;MKSVIVIGSGFAGLSAASFLAKEGYDVTVLEKNDQLGGRARSWKKDGFTFDMGPSWYWMPDVFERYFKELGSNVEAHYELVRLDPSYRVVFGPEDYEDQSPRMKELEEMFDKLDPGSGLRLRKFLKQAEYKYNVGIKDLVFRPGRSLTEFMDMRIAKGLFQLDMLKDMRKHVIEVSSHPKLKAILEFPVLFLGALPQNTPALYSLMNYADMTLGTWYPMKGMNEIIKGMIHVAKELGVKFRTSNEVTGFKYSGNTIVGVLTNSGSFLADIVVGGADYHHIDQHISAPEFREYTPEYWNKRKMAPSSLLFYLGIEGQVPNVLHHNLFFDHELDQHAHEIYTDPKWPTKPLFYASAPSKTDDSVAPKGCENMFLLMPTAPGMGGDTEETREKYYNLMMDRLEKFTGSKIRNRVVVKRSFAFQDFQSDYNSFKGNAYGLANTLTQTAILKPRLKSKKVSNLYFAGQLTTPGPGVPPCLISGEVVSKEIVKDQKLKKAV
;
A
#
# COMPACT_ATOMS: atom_id res chain seq x y z
N MET A 1 27.04 -17.40 -13.01
CA MET A 1 25.80 -16.63 -12.74
C MET A 1 26.08 -15.81 -11.48
N LYS A 2 25.70 -14.49 -11.44
CA LYS A 2 25.88 -13.70 -10.24
C LYS A 2 24.78 -14.00 -9.24
N SER A 3 25.15 -14.11 -7.96
CA SER A 3 24.24 -14.33 -6.85
C SER A 3 23.60 -13.04 -6.38
N VAL A 4 22.29 -13.06 -6.16
CA VAL A 4 21.52 -11.93 -5.62
C VAL A 4 20.80 -12.38 -4.37
N ILE A 5 20.99 -11.65 -3.29
CA ILE A 5 20.18 -11.79 -2.08
C ILE A 5 19.15 -10.67 -2.02
N VAL A 6 17.88 -11.04 -1.93
CA VAL A 6 16.75 -10.12 -1.69
C VAL A 6 16.30 -10.26 -0.24
N ILE A 7 16.29 -9.17 0.50
CA ILE A 7 15.89 -9.12 1.91
C ILE A 7 14.43 -8.72 2.00
N GLY A 8 13.57 -9.65 2.44
CA GLY A 8 12.13 -9.46 2.57
C GLY A 8 11.34 -9.90 1.34
N SER A 9 10.23 -10.59 1.58
CA SER A 9 9.35 -11.20 0.59
C SER A 9 8.03 -10.45 0.38
N GLY A 10 7.98 -9.15 0.68
CA GLY A 10 6.85 -8.30 0.33
C GLY A 10 6.77 -8.05 -1.19
N PHE A 11 5.74 -7.34 -1.65
CA PHE A 11 5.53 -7.06 -3.09
C PHE A 11 6.78 -6.57 -3.81
N ALA A 12 7.52 -5.63 -3.23
CA ALA A 12 8.72 -5.09 -3.86
C ALA A 12 9.87 -6.10 -3.95
N GLY A 13 10.09 -6.88 -2.88
CA GLY A 13 11.10 -7.92 -2.86
C GLY A 13 10.80 -9.06 -3.83
N LEU A 14 9.54 -9.52 -3.86
CA LEU A 14 9.09 -10.55 -4.82
C LEU A 14 9.21 -10.07 -6.27
N SER A 15 8.81 -8.82 -6.54
CA SER A 15 8.93 -8.23 -7.86
C SER A 15 10.39 -8.13 -8.30
N ALA A 16 11.27 -7.58 -7.45
CA ALA A 16 12.70 -7.50 -7.75
C ALA A 16 13.32 -8.88 -8.00
N ALA A 17 12.97 -9.87 -7.16
CA ALA A 17 13.47 -11.24 -7.29
C ALA A 17 13.06 -11.87 -8.63
N SER A 18 11.79 -11.75 -9.02
CA SER A 18 11.26 -12.30 -10.26
C SER A 18 11.92 -11.68 -11.49
N PHE A 19 12.01 -10.34 -11.55
CA PHE A 19 12.65 -9.67 -12.68
C PHE A 19 14.15 -9.95 -12.77
N LEU A 20 14.86 -10.06 -11.64
CA LEU A 20 16.29 -10.42 -11.66
C LEU A 20 16.51 -11.88 -12.08
N ALA A 21 15.66 -12.80 -11.62
CA ALA A 21 15.74 -14.21 -12.05
C ALA A 21 15.46 -14.34 -13.55
N LYS A 22 14.47 -13.61 -14.10
CA LYS A 22 14.22 -13.52 -15.55
C LYS A 22 15.47 -13.07 -16.33
N GLU A 23 16.27 -12.18 -15.77
CA GLU A 23 17.52 -11.68 -16.36
C GLU A 23 18.72 -12.64 -16.13
N GLY A 24 18.48 -13.84 -15.58
CA GLY A 24 19.49 -14.89 -15.43
C GLY A 24 20.39 -14.75 -14.20
N TYR A 25 19.95 -14.07 -13.16
CA TYR A 25 20.65 -14.05 -11.86
C TYR A 25 20.23 -15.26 -11.00
N ASP A 26 21.15 -15.75 -10.13
CA ASP A 26 20.81 -16.73 -9.09
C ASP A 26 20.25 -15.99 -7.86
N VAL A 27 18.92 -16.00 -7.69
CA VAL A 27 18.24 -15.18 -6.71
C VAL A 27 17.77 -16.01 -5.52
N THR A 28 18.12 -15.55 -4.31
CA THR A 28 17.58 -16.07 -3.05
C THR A 28 16.90 -14.96 -2.27
N VAL A 29 15.65 -15.20 -1.87
CA VAL A 29 14.86 -14.30 -1.01
C VAL A 29 14.97 -14.80 0.44
N LEU A 30 15.40 -13.92 1.33
CA LEU A 30 15.46 -14.15 2.78
C LEU A 30 14.29 -13.43 3.45
N GLU A 31 13.43 -14.18 4.16
CA GLU A 31 12.27 -13.66 4.88
C GLU A 31 12.41 -13.95 6.38
N LYS A 32 12.22 -12.92 7.19
CA LYS A 32 12.26 -13.00 8.65
C LYS A 32 11.15 -13.90 9.22
N ASN A 33 9.94 -13.76 8.68
CA ASN A 33 8.77 -14.47 9.15
C ASN A 33 8.71 -15.90 8.57
N ASP A 34 7.84 -16.72 9.15
CA ASP A 34 7.54 -18.08 8.69
C ASP A 34 6.69 -18.10 7.40
N GLN A 35 5.99 -16.99 7.10
CA GLN A 35 5.14 -16.82 5.94
C GLN A 35 5.69 -15.73 5.01
N LEU A 36 5.73 -16.01 3.70
CA LEU A 36 6.07 -15.04 2.66
C LEU A 36 4.91 -14.05 2.44
N GLY A 37 5.24 -12.85 1.91
CA GLY A 37 4.26 -11.85 1.48
C GLY A 37 4.31 -10.53 2.27
N GLY A 38 5.12 -10.44 3.31
CA GLY A 38 5.25 -9.23 4.12
C GLY A 38 3.91 -8.80 4.70
N ARG A 39 3.47 -7.56 4.44
CA ARG A 39 2.18 -7.04 4.92
C ARG A 39 0.95 -7.70 4.27
N ALA A 40 1.10 -8.42 3.15
CA ALA A 40 0.02 -9.15 2.48
C ALA A 40 -0.07 -10.63 2.91
N ARG A 41 0.43 -10.95 4.10
CA ARG A 41 0.23 -12.26 4.74
C ARG A 41 -1.25 -12.45 5.06
N SER A 42 -1.66 -13.71 5.17
CA SER A 42 -2.98 -14.08 5.70
C SER A 42 -2.86 -14.69 7.08
N TRP A 43 -3.88 -14.48 7.90
CA TRP A 43 -4.03 -15.13 9.19
C TRP A 43 -5.28 -16.00 9.19
N LYS A 44 -5.14 -17.24 9.66
CA LYS A 44 -6.25 -18.20 9.74
C LYS A 44 -6.53 -18.59 11.18
N LYS A 45 -7.79 -18.59 11.57
CA LYS A 45 -8.22 -19.01 12.91
C LYS A 45 -9.65 -19.52 12.85
N ASP A 46 -9.89 -20.70 13.39
CA ASP A 46 -11.21 -21.33 13.57
C ASP A 46 -12.08 -21.29 12.30
N GLY A 47 -11.47 -21.60 11.14
CA GLY A 47 -12.13 -21.59 9.83
C GLY A 47 -12.24 -20.23 9.15
N PHE A 48 -11.92 -19.15 9.82
CA PHE A 48 -11.84 -17.82 9.23
C PHE A 48 -10.47 -17.57 8.59
N THR A 49 -10.47 -16.84 7.48
CA THR A 49 -9.25 -16.37 6.79
C THR A 49 -9.28 -14.84 6.73
N PHE A 50 -8.22 -14.20 7.19
CA PHE A 50 -8.08 -12.74 7.19
C PHE A 50 -6.85 -12.32 6.40
N ASP A 51 -6.99 -11.34 5.51
CA ASP A 51 -5.87 -10.61 4.95
C ASP A 51 -5.33 -9.63 5.99
N MET A 52 -4.01 -9.68 6.26
CA MET A 52 -3.42 -8.91 7.36
C MET A 52 -3.06 -7.46 7.00
N GLY A 53 -3.31 -7.02 5.77
CA GLY A 53 -2.93 -5.67 5.36
C GLY A 53 -3.75 -5.13 4.20
N PRO A 54 -3.28 -5.20 2.94
CA PRO A 54 -4.02 -4.66 1.82
C PRO A 54 -5.37 -5.36 1.67
N SER A 55 -6.41 -4.55 1.43
CA SER A 55 -7.79 -5.01 1.24
C SER A 55 -8.43 -4.43 -0.03
N TRP A 56 -7.81 -3.40 -0.62
CA TRP A 56 -8.27 -2.77 -1.85
C TRP A 56 -7.41 -3.19 -3.04
N TYR A 57 -8.04 -3.75 -4.07
CA TYR A 57 -7.39 -4.09 -5.33
C TYR A 57 -7.76 -3.03 -6.37
N TRP A 58 -6.91 -2.03 -6.48
CA TRP A 58 -6.99 -0.98 -7.50
C TRP A 58 -5.85 -1.13 -8.51
N MET A 59 -5.98 -0.47 -9.67
CA MET A 59 -4.96 -0.50 -10.74
C MET A 59 -4.69 -1.92 -11.27
N PRO A 60 -5.72 -2.66 -11.73
CA PRO A 60 -5.56 -4.05 -12.20
C PRO A 60 -4.52 -4.16 -13.32
N ASP A 61 -4.41 -3.15 -14.18
CA ASP A 61 -3.44 -3.07 -15.27
C ASP A 61 -1.98 -3.16 -14.82
N VAL A 62 -1.66 -2.74 -13.58
CA VAL A 62 -0.29 -2.87 -13.02
C VAL A 62 0.02 -4.32 -12.69
N PHE A 63 -0.95 -5.07 -12.16
CA PHE A 63 -0.80 -6.49 -11.86
C PHE A 63 -0.76 -7.32 -13.15
N GLU A 64 -1.66 -7.05 -14.10
CA GLU A 64 -1.67 -7.66 -15.42
C GLU A 64 -0.32 -7.48 -16.11
N ARG A 65 0.21 -6.24 -16.09
CA ARG A 65 1.52 -5.94 -16.63
C ARG A 65 2.63 -6.73 -15.94
N TYR A 66 2.62 -6.83 -14.61
CA TYR A 66 3.61 -7.60 -13.84
C TYR A 66 3.66 -9.06 -14.31
N PHE A 67 2.53 -9.74 -14.33
CA PHE A 67 2.46 -11.15 -14.74
C PHE A 67 2.83 -11.32 -16.23
N LYS A 68 2.32 -10.45 -17.10
CA LYS A 68 2.62 -10.48 -18.54
C LYS A 68 4.11 -10.32 -18.83
N GLU A 69 4.76 -9.36 -18.18
CA GLU A 69 6.22 -9.14 -18.33
C GLU A 69 7.03 -10.37 -17.88
N LEU A 70 6.50 -11.19 -16.98
CA LEU A 70 7.13 -12.39 -16.49
C LEU A 70 6.68 -13.66 -17.24
N GLY A 71 5.90 -13.52 -18.33
CA GLY A 71 5.48 -14.64 -19.18
C GLY A 71 4.22 -15.37 -18.67
N SER A 72 3.41 -14.72 -17.83
CA SER A 72 2.18 -15.27 -17.24
C SER A 72 1.01 -14.28 -17.38
N ASN A 73 -0.11 -14.55 -16.73
CA ASN A 73 -1.28 -13.66 -16.65
C ASN A 73 -1.94 -13.79 -15.29
N VAL A 74 -2.83 -12.84 -14.94
CA VAL A 74 -3.54 -12.82 -13.65
C VAL A 74 -4.42 -14.04 -13.48
N GLU A 75 -5.16 -14.42 -14.51
CA GLU A 75 -6.17 -15.48 -14.51
C GLU A 75 -5.57 -16.87 -14.26
N ALA A 76 -4.27 -17.05 -14.56
CA ALA A 76 -3.55 -18.29 -14.25
C ALA A 76 -3.30 -18.49 -12.75
N HIS A 77 -3.45 -17.43 -11.94
CA HIS A 77 -3.07 -17.44 -10.53
C HIS A 77 -4.25 -17.21 -9.58
N TYR A 78 -5.18 -16.33 -9.93
CA TYR A 78 -6.37 -16.08 -9.11
C TYR A 78 -7.52 -15.51 -9.94
N GLU A 79 -8.72 -15.81 -9.50
CA GLU A 79 -9.94 -15.22 -10.05
C GLU A 79 -10.12 -13.81 -9.47
N LEU A 80 -10.37 -12.82 -10.36
CA LEU A 80 -10.57 -11.43 -9.98
C LEU A 80 -12.01 -11.00 -10.26
N VAL A 81 -12.73 -10.59 -9.21
CA VAL A 81 -14.12 -10.15 -9.27
C VAL A 81 -14.20 -8.64 -9.09
N ARG A 82 -14.91 -7.94 -9.99
CA ARG A 82 -15.23 -6.52 -9.81
C ARG A 82 -16.39 -6.37 -8.83
N LEU A 83 -16.20 -5.55 -7.82
CA LEU A 83 -17.23 -5.32 -6.80
C LEU A 83 -18.34 -4.41 -7.34
N ASP A 84 -19.59 -4.77 -7.04
CA ASP A 84 -20.80 -4.02 -7.39
C ASP A 84 -21.83 -4.10 -6.24
N PRO A 85 -22.07 -3.02 -5.50
CA PRO A 85 -21.35 -1.75 -5.49
C PRO A 85 -19.86 -1.90 -5.13
N SER A 86 -19.03 -0.96 -5.61
CA SER A 86 -17.59 -0.93 -5.29
C SER A 86 -17.35 -0.81 -3.78
N TYR A 87 -18.09 0.09 -3.13
CA TYR A 87 -18.04 0.31 -1.68
C TYR A 87 -19.20 1.20 -1.22
N ARG A 88 -19.41 1.24 0.08
CA ARG A 88 -20.35 2.13 0.76
C ARG A 88 -19.63 3.19 1.58
N VAL A 89 -20.11 4.44 1.53
CA VAL A 89 -19.68 5.51 2.43
C VAL A 89 -20.82 5.86 3.36
N VAL A 90 -20.60 5.66 4.66
CA VAL A 90 -21.58 5.86 5.73
C VAL A 90 -21.33 7.22 6.37
N PHE A 91 -22.33 8.10 6.31
CA PHE A 91 -22.32 9.45 6.91
C PHE A 91 -23.17 9.55 8.18
N GLY A 92 -23.95 8.51 8.45
CA GLY A 92 -24.81 8.41 9.63
C GLY A 92 -25.53 7.07 9.68
N PRO A 93 -26.32 6.81 10.74
CA PRO A 93 -26.98 5.52 10.91
C PRO A 93 -27.92 5.12 9.77
N GLU A 94 -28.59 6.10 9.16
CA GLU A 94 -29.52 5.93 8.03
C GLU A 94 -29.07 6.72 6.79
N ASP A 95 -27.84 7.25 6.82
CA ASP A 95 -27.31 8.14 5.81
C ASP A 95 -26.03 7.55 5.20
N TYR A 96 -26.11 7.06 3.96
CA TYR A 96 -24.99 6.46 3.23
C TYR A 96 -25.16 6.62 1.72
N GLU A 97 -24.04 6.50 1.00
CA GLU A 97 -24.02 6.49 -0.47
C GLU A 97 -23.23 5.28 -0.95
N ASP A 98 -23.82 4.49 -1.85
CA ASP A 98 -23.17 3.35 -2.50
C ASP A 98 -22.46 3.81 -3.79
N GLN A 99 -21.19 3.47 -3.91
CA GLN A 99 -20.39 3.82 -5.06
C GLN A 99 -20.57 2.76 -6.15
N SER A 100 -21.34 3.08 -7.18
CA SER A 100 -21.53 2.17 -8.31
C SER A 100 -20.28 2.06 -9.19
N PRO A 101 -19.96 0.87 -9.73
CA PRO A 101 -18.93 0.73 -10.77
C PRO A 101 -19.35 1.27 -12.15
N ARG A 102 -20.60 1.72 -12.30
CA ARG A 102 -21.17 2.25 -13.53
C ARG A 102 -21.21 3.77 -13.53
N MET A 103 -20.51 4.39 -14.48
CA MET A 103 -20.34 5.84 -14.55
C MET A 103 -21.69 6.59 -14.55
N LYS A 104 -22.70 6.09 -15.28
CA LYS A 104 -24.01 6.74 -15.33
C LYS A 104 -24.67 6.84 -13.95
N GLU A 105 -24.62 5.77 -13.17
CA GLU A 105 -25.20 5.74 -11.82
C GLU A 105 -24.40 6.63 -10.84
N LEU A 106 -23.06 6.71 -10.99
CA LEU A 106 -22.25 7.66 -10.23
C LEU A 106 -22.64 9.11 -10.55
N GLU A 107 -22.80 9.45 -11.82
CA GLU A 107 -23.24 10.79 -12.24
C GLU A 107 -24.63 11.14 -11.67
N GLU A 108 -25.56 10.20 -11.72
CA GLU A 108 -26.91 10.37 -11.16
C GLU A 108 -26.87 10.57 -9.64
N MET A 109 -26.01 9.83 -8.93
CA MET A 109 -25.82 10.00 -7.48
C MET A 109 -25.20 11.37 -7.16
N PHE A 110 -24.21 11.82 -7.93
CA PHE A 110 -23.61 13.14 -7.79
C PHE A 110 -24.64 14.24 -8.05
N ASP A 111 -25.39 14.17 -9.13
CA ASP A 111 -26.42 15.15 -9.49
C ASP A 111 -27.58 15.21 -8.48
N LYS A 112 -27.92 14.10 -7.82
CA LYS A 112 -28.91 14.06 -6.74
C LYS A 112 -28.46 14.90 -5.53
N LEU A 113 -27.16 14.87 -5.20
CA LEU A 113 -26.59 15.60 -4.05
C LEU A 113 -26.24 17.06 -4.38
N ASP A 114 -25.78 17.32 -5.60
CA ASP A 114 -25.41 18.66 -6.08
C ASP A 114 -25.69 18.76 -7.59
N PRO A 115 -26.80 19.39 -8.03
CA PRO A 115 -27.16 19.45 -9.44
C PRO A 115 -26.05 19.96 -10.35
N GLY A 116 -25.81 19.22 -11.44
CA GLY A 116 -24.75 19.48 -12.42
C GLY A 116 -23.37 18.95 -12.03
N SER A 117 -23.21 18.34 -10.84
CA SER A 117 -21.93 17.77 -10.40
C SER A 117 -21.56 16.48 -11.16
N GLY A 118 -22.52 15.73 -11.67
CA GLY A 118 -22.26 14.55 -12.49
C GLY A 118 -21.48 14.88 -13.78
N LEU A 119 -21.85 15.96 -14.48
CA LEU A 119 -21.09 16.44 -15.65
C LEU A 119 -19.69 16.93 -15.25
N ARG A 120 -19.57 17.61 -14.09
CA ARG A 120 -18.28 18.06 -13.56
C ARG A 120 -17.39 16.87 -13.16
N LEU A 121 -17.98 15.81 -12.57
CA LEU A 121 -17.29 14.56 -12.27
C LEU A 121 -16.71 13.90 -13.53
N ARG A 122 -17.50 13.81 -14.60
CA ARG A 122 -17.03 13.26 -15.88
C ARG A 122 -15.80 14.01 -16.40
N LYS A 123 -15.81 15.34 -16.36
CA LYS A 123 -14.66 16.17 -16.76
C LYS A 123 -13.45 15.93 -15.86
N PHE A 124 -13.67 15.88 -14.56
CA PHE A 124 -12.64 15.58 -13.56
C PHE A 124 -11.99 14.21 -13.81
N LEU A 125 -12.78 13.15 -14.04
CA LEU A 125 -12.26 11.81 -14.29
C LEU A 125 -11.53 11.70 -15.64
N LYS A 126 -11.94 12.46 -16.65
CA LYS A 126 -11.20 12.54 -17.92
C LYS A 126 -9.81 13.19 -17.76
N GLN A 127 -9.70 14.21 -16.91
CA GLN A 127 -8.40 14.77 -16.54
C GLN A 127 -7.57 13.79 -15.69
N ALA A 128 -8.23 13.09 -14.76
CA ALA A 128 -7.61 12.06 -13.93
C ALA A 128 -7.08 10.87 -14.74
N GLU A 129 -7.79 10.46 -15.81
CA GLU A 129 -7.34 9.46 -16.79
C GLU A 129 -6.02 9.88 -17.47
N TYR A 130 -5.95 11.12 -17.93
CA TYR A 130 -4.71 11.64 -18.53
C TYR A 130 -3.56 11.59 -17.52
N LYS A 131 -3.80 12.06 -16.28
CA LYS A 131 -2.82 12.01 -15.19
C LYS A 131 -2.38 10.59 -14.86
N TYR A 132 -3.32 9.64 -14.87
CA TYR A 132 -3.04 8.22 -14.67
C TYR A 132 -2.14 7.66 -15.77
N ASN A 133 -2.50 7.89 -17.03
CA ASN A 133 -1.73 7.37 -18.16
C ASN A 133 -0.29 7.93 -18.18
N VAL A 134 -0.11 9.23 -17.91
CA VAL A 134 1.23 9.82 -17.83
C VAL A 134 1.97 9.38 -16.55
N GLY A 135 1.28 9.42 -15.41
CA GLY A 135 1.86 9.10 -14.11
C GLY A 135 2.27 7.64 -13.98
N ILE A 136 1.32 6.73 -14.21
CA ILE A 136 1.48 5.29 -13.93
C ILE A 136 2.16 4.55 -15.08
N LYS A 137 1.97 4.97 -16.34
CA LYS A 137 2.61 4.28 -17.48
C LYS A 137 4.05 4.75 -17.77
N ASP A 138 4.40 5.99 -17.38
CA ASP A 138 5.72 6.56 -17.69
C ASP A 138 6.50 6.98 -16.44
N LEU A 139 5.95 7.91 -15.64
CA LEU A 139 6.74 8.59 -14.60
C LEU A 139 7.16 7.69 -13.44
N VAL A 140 6.30 6.77 -13.01
CA VAL A 140 6.57 5.88 -11.87
C VAL A 140 7.67 4.86 -12.14
N PHE A 141 7.99 4.58 -13.42
CA PHE A 141 9.07 3.67 -13.82
C PHE A 141 10.44 4.36 -13.90
N ARG A 142 10.51 5.65 -13.60
CA ARG A 142 11.78 6.39 -13.58
C ARG A 142 12.47 6.21 -12.23
N PRO A 143 13.77 5.89 -12.21
CA PRO A 143 14.49 5.58 -10.96
C PRO A 143 14.69 6.78 -10.05
N GLY A 144 14.45 8.02 -10.52
CA GLY A 144 14.57 9.22 -9.72
C GLY A 144 16.02 9.55 -9.33
N ARG A 145 17.00 9.24 -10.18
CA ARG A 145 18.42 9.52 -9.94
C ARG A 145 18.81 10.97 -10.21
N SER A 146 18.15 11.61 -11.19
CA SER A 146 18.45 12.98 -11.59
C SER A 146 17.22 13.74 -12.07
N LEU A 147 17.28 15.07 -11.99
CA LEU A 147 16.24 15.96 -12.56
C LEU A 147 16.08 15.77 -14.08
N THR A 148 17.15 15.40 -14.79
CA THR A 148 17.13 15.22 -16.25
C THR A 148 16.20 14.09 -16.69
N GLU A 149 15.94 13.11 -15.83
CA GLU A 149 14.97 12.04 -16.09
C GLU A 149 13.54 12.59 -16.26
N PHE A 150 13.24 13.74 -15.67
CA PHE A 150 11.93 14.39 -15.69
C PHE A 150 11.87 15.57 -16.68
N MET A 151 12.97 15.88 -17.41
CA MET A 151 13.06 16.95 -18.40
C MET A 151 12.63 16.51 -19.82
N ASP A 152 11.59 15.68 -19.94
CA ASP A 152 10.98 15.34 -21.22
C ASP A 152 10.01 16.45 -21.63
N MET A 153 10.04 16.87 -22.94
CA MET A 153 9.11 17.90 -23.47
C MET A 153 7.63 17.52 -23.29
N ARG A 154 7.32 16.22 -23.23
CA ARG A 154 5.97 15.71 -22.92
C ARG A 154 5.59 16.04 -21.48
N ILE A 155 6.55 15.95 -20.54
CA ILE A 155 6.35 16.30 -19.13
C ILE A 155 6.28 17.82 -18.97
N ALA A 156 7.12 18.59 -19.68
CA ALA A 156 7.08 20.05 -19.64
C ALA A 156 5.73 20.60 -20.15
N LYS A 157 5.19 20.03 -21.24
CA LYS A 157 3.82 20.32 -21.70
C LYS A 157 2.76 19.78 -20.73
N GLY A 158 3.02 18.65 -20.11
CA GLY A 158 2.13 18.00 -19.11
C GLY A 158 2.15 18.67 -17.75
N LEU A 159 3.19 19.41 -17.36
CA LEU A 159 3.25 20.09 -16.05
C LEU A 159 2.05 21.02 -15.81
N PHE A 160 1.59 21.74 -16.85
CA PHE A 160 0.38 22.54 -16.79
C PHE A 160 -0.91 21.68 -16.79
N GLN A 161 -0.93 20.54 -17.48
CA GLN A 161 -2.08 19.64 -17.55
C GLN A 161 -2.12 18.65 -16.36
N LEU A 162 -0.99 18.46 -15.67
CA LEU A 162 -0.89 17.56 -14.51
C LEU A 162 -1.31 18.25 -13.20
N ASP A 163 -1.64 19.54 -13.22
CA ASP A 163 -2.05 20.32 -12.04
C ASP A 163 -1.13 20.15 -10.83
N MET A 164 0.18 20.07 -11.07
CA MET A 164 1.16 19.83 -9.99
C MET A 164 1.26 20.98 -8.98
N LEU A 165 0.85 22.18 -9.37
CA LEU A 165 0.86 23.38 -8.52
C LEU A 165 -0.48 23.62 -7.82
N LYS A 166 -1.53 22.93 -8.23
CA LYS A 166 -2.86 23.00 -7.61
C LYS A 166 -2.98 21.90 -6.55
N ASP A 167 -3.55 22.23 -5.41
CA ASP A 167 -3.84 21.23 -4.39
C ASP A 167 -5.13 20.45 -4.72
N MET A 168 -5.22 19.23 -4.17
CA MET A 168 -6.31 18.30 -4.43
C MET A 168 -7.65 18.87 -3.96
N ARG A 169 -7.71 19.57 -2.82
CA ARG A 169 -8.94 20.16 -2.30
C ARG A 169 -9.53 21.18 -3.25
N LYS A 170 -8.72 22.10 -3.77
CA LYS A 170 -9.17 23.09 -4.77
C LYS A 170 -9.68 22.40 -6.03
N HIS A 171 -9.03 21.33 -6.44
CA HIS A 171 -9.46 20.57 -7.61
C HIS A 171 -10.79 19.83 -7.38
N VAL A 172 -11.02 19.27 -6.19
CA VAL A 172 -12.28 18.63 -5.81
C VAL A 172 -13.43 19.62 -5.71
N ILE A 173 -13.21 20.82 -5.13
CA ILE A 173 -14.25 21.85 -5.01
C ILE A 173 -14.76 22.32 -6.37
N GLU A 174 -13.98 22.21 -7.44
CA GLU A 174 -14.47 22.48 -8.82
C GLU A 174 -15.49 21.46 -9.30
N VAL A 175 -15.50 20.25 -8.72
CA VAL A 175 -16.56 19.26 -8.96
C VAL A 175 -17.77 19.57 -8.10
N SER A 176 -17.55 19.68 -6.77
CA SER A 176 -18.61 19.99 -5.82
C SER A 176 -18.03 20.46 -4.48
N SER A 177 -18.71 21.41 -3.84
CA SER A 177 -18.49 21.82 -2.44
C SER A 177 -19.35 21.04 -1.45
N HIS A 178 -20.26 20.16 -1.94
CA HIS A 178 -21.12 19.35 -1.09
C HIS A 178 -20.28 18.42 -0.18
N PRO A 179 -20.49 18.41 1.16
CA PRO A 179 -19.59 17.72 2.09
C PRO A 179 -19.37 16.23 1.78
N LYS A 180 -20.44 15.50 1.44
CA LYS A 180 -20.35 14.08 1.09
C LYS A 180 -19.51 13.84 -0.17
N LEU A 181 -19.79 14.61 -1.25
CA LEU A 181 -19.07 14.48 -2.51
C LEU A 181 -17.58 14.84 -2.36
N LYS A 182 -17.32 15.88 -1.57
CA LYS A 182 -15.95 16.26 -1.20
C LYS A 182 -15.23 15.10 -0.47
N ALA A 183 -15.86 14.50 0.54
CA ALA A 183 -15.29 13.39 1.27
C ALA A 183 -15.03 12.17 0.36
N ILE A 184 -15.96 11.82 -0.52
CA ILE A 184 -15.83 10.73 -1.50
C ILE A 184 -14.66 10.98 -2.47
N LEU A 185 -14.46 12.20 -2.94
CA LEU A 185 -13.38 12.52 -3.87
C LEU A 185 -12.01 12.69 -3.19
N GLU A 186 -11.99 13.07 -1.92
CA GLU A 186 -10.75 13.30 -1.18
C GLU A 186 -10.20 12.05 -0.48
N PHE A 187 -11.04 11.05 -0.14
CA PHE A 187 -10.56 9.91 0.65
C PHE A 187 -9.43 9.09 -0.01
N PRO A 188 -9.38 8.90 -1.35
CA PRO A 188 -8.29 8.10 -1.95
C PRO A 188 -6.90 8.69 -1.70
N VAL A 189 -6.79 10.01 -1.50
CA VAL A 189 -5.50 10.65 -1.24
C VAL A 189 -5.04 10.57 0.22
N LEU A 190 -5.92 10.23 1.15
CA LEU A 190 -5.55 10.04 2.56
C LEU A 190 -4.53 8.90 2.73
N PHE A 191 -4.59 7.87 1.88
CA PHE A 191 -3.62 6.76 1.88
C PHE A 191 -2.22 7.19 1.41
N LEU A 192 -2.10 8.35 0.76
CA LEU A 192 -0.81 8.90 0.33
C LEU A 192 -0.02 9.56 1.46
N GLY A 193 -0.65 9.74 2.63
CA GLY A 193 0.00 10.25 3.82
C GLY A 193 0.06 11.77 3.93
N ALA A 194 -0.89 12.49 3.32
CA ALA A 194 -0.99 13.94 3.42
C ALA A 194 -2.45 14.43 3.39
N LEU A 195 -2.67 15.63 3.91
CA LEU A 195 -3.97 16.31 3.80
C LEU A 195 -4.27 16.67 2.33
N PRO A 196 -5.55 16.67 1.89
CA PRO A 196 -5.92 17.04 0.52
C PRO A 196 -5.40 18.41 0.07
N GLN A 197 -5.36 19.39 0.98
CA GLN A 197 -4.80 20.73 0.72
C GLN A 197 -3.26 20.75 0.61
N ASN A 198 -2.57 19.69 1.03
CA ASN A 198 -1.12 19.52 0.94
C ASN A 198 -0.70 18.48 -0.11
N THR A 199 -1.65 17.94 -0.82
CA THR A 199 -1.46 16.92 -1.86
C THR A 199 -1.66 17.54 -3.24
N PRO A 200 -0.74 17.37 -4.20
CA PRO A 200 -0.94 17.86 -5.57
C PRO A 200 -2.18 17.25 -6.24
N ALA A 201 -2.90 18.05 -7.04
CA ALA A 201 -4.05 17.56 -7.80
C ALA A 201 -3.71 16.50 -8.87
N LEU A 202 -2.42 16.28 -9.16
CA LEU A 202 -1.93 15.11 -9.87
C LEU A 202 -2.53 13.81 -9.29
N TYR A 203 -2.65 13.72 -7.98
CA TYR A 203 -3.11 12.50 -7.30
C TYR A 203 -4.61 12.22 -7.46
N SER A 204 -5.37 13.10 -8.19
CA SER A 204 -6.70 12.74 -8.69
C SER A 204 -6.69 11.51 -9.61
N LEU A 205 -5.50 11.11 -10.11
CA LEU A 205 -5.31 9.82 -10.79
C LEU A 205 -5.83 8.61 -9.97
N MET A 206 -5.84 8.72 -8.62
CA MET A 206 -6.40 7.68 -7.74
C MET A 206 -7.93 7.58 -7.88
N ASN A 207 -8.62 8.70 -8.15
CA ASN A 207 -10.07 8.68 -8.42
C ASN A 207 -10.37 7.98 -9.76
N TYR A 208 -9.50 8.12 -10.76
CA TYR A 208 -9.62 7.34 -11.99
C TYR A 208 -9.42 5.84 -11.74
N ALA A 209 -8.41 5.48 -10.96
CA ALA A 209 -8.15 4.10 -10.57
C ALA A 209 -9.33 3.48 -9.80
N ASP A 210 -9.96 4.24 -8.91
CA ASP A 210 -11.13 3.84 -8.13
C ASP A 210 -12.41 3.79 -9.00
N MET A 211 -12.85 4.94 -9.49
CA MET A 211 -14.19 5.11 -10.08
C MET A 211 -14.29 4.59 -11.52
N THR A 212 -13.17 4.52 -12.26
CA THR A 212 -13.17 4.10 -13.67
C THR A 212 -12.59 2.71 -13.86
N LEU A 213 -11.37 2.45 -13.38
CA LEU A 213 -10.78 1.11 -13.45
C LEU A 213 -11.46 0.15 -12.48
N GLY A 214 -12.03 0.68 -11.40
CA GLY A 214 -12.89 -0.04 -10.46
C GLY A 214 -12.15 -0.64 -9.27
N THR A 215 -12.96 -1.06 -8.31
CA THR A 215 -12.53 -1.78 -7.12
C THR A 215 -12.78 -3.27 -7.31
N TRP A 216 -11.75 -4.06 -7.12
CA TRP A 216 -11.76 -5.50 -7.38
C TRP A 216 -11.41 -6.28 -6.13
N TYR A 217 -11.70 -7.58 -6.17
CA TYR A 217 -11.31 -8.52 -5.12
C TYR A 217 -10.80 -9.83 -5.73
N PRO A 218 -9.59 -10.28 -5.36
CA PRO A 218 -9.12 -11.62 -5.74
C PRO A 218 -9.80 -12.65 -4.84
N MET A 219 -10.56 -13.57 -5.43
CA MET A 219 -11.25 -14.63 -4.70
C MET A 219 -10.26 -15.42 -3.83
N LYS A 220 -10.66 -15.75 -2.61
CA LYS A 220 -9.87 -16.35 -1.51
C LYS A 220 -8.93 -15.37 -0.78
N GLY A 221 -8.97 -14.08 -1.12
CA GLY A 221 -8.27 -13.01 -0.41
C GLY A 221 -7.07 -12.42 -1.15
N MET A 222 -6.60 -11.28 -0.66
CA MET A 222 -5.46 -10.55 -1.24
C MET A 222 -4.14 -11.34 -1.22
N ASN A 223 -4.02 -12.34 -0.32
CA ASN A 223 -2.84 -13.20 -0.27
C ASN A 223 -2.69 -14.07 -1.54
N GLU A 224 -3.74 -14.28 -2.33
CA GLU A 224 -3.64 -15.03 -3.60
C GLU A 224 -2.71 -14.34 -4.59
N ILE A 225 -2.64 -13.01 -4.57
CA ILE A 225 -1.66 -12.25 -5.37
C ILE A 225 -0.24 -12.67 -5.01
N ILE A 226 0.05 -12.77 -3.72
CA ILE A 226 1.37 -13.20 -3.21
C ILE A 226 1.67 -14.64 -3.63
N LYS A 227 0.69 -15.53 -3.57
CA LYS A 227 0.85 -16.92 -4.02
C LYS A 227 1.16 -17.00 -5.52
N GLY A 228 0.46 -16.20 -6.34
CA GLY A 228 0.74 -16.09 -7.76
C GLY A 228 2.16 -15.56 -8.05
N MET A 229 2.57 -14.52 -7.34
CA MET A 229 3.92 -13.96 -7.46
C MET A 229 5.01 -14.98 -7.06
N ILE A 230 4.79 -15.71 -5.97
CA ILE A 230 5.71 -16.77 -5.52
C ILE A 230 5.78 -17.91 -6.55
N HIS A 231 4.65 -18.28 -7.14
CA HIS A 231 4.59 -19.31 -8.17
C HIS A 231 5.47 -18.93 -9.36
N VAL A 232 5.25 -17.77 -9.95
CA VAL A 232 6.06 -17.25 -11.07
C VAL A 232 7.54 -17.10 -10.68
N ALA A 233 7.84 -16.61 -9.48
CA ALA A 233 9.22 -16.49 -9.03
C ALA A 233 9.92 -17.85 -8.92
N LYS A 234 9.23 -18.92 -8.44
CA LYS A 234 9.73 -20.28 -8.37
C LYS A 234 9.98 -20.88 -9.75
N GLU A 235 9.09 -20.67 -10.71
CA GLU A 235 9.26 -21.09 -12.09
C GLU A 235 10.50 -20.46 -12.74
N LEU A 236 10.82 -19.22 -12.36
CA LEU A 236 12.04 -18.52 -12.77
C LEU A 236 13.30 -18.94 -11.97
N GLY A 237 13.18 -19.89 -11.03
CA GLY A 237 14.31 -20.42 -10.26
C GLY A 237 14.64 -19.66 -8.98
N VAL A 238 13.79 -18.74 -8.51
CA VAL A 238 14.00 -18.02 -7.25
C VAL A 238 13.90 -18.99 -6.06
N LYS A 239 14.89 -18.91 -5.17
CA LYS A 239 14.94 -19.68 -3.91
C LYS A 239 14.39 -18.85 -2.77
N PHE A 240 13.63 -19.48 -1.87
CA PHE A 240 13.04 -18.83 -0.71
C PHE A 240 13.54 -19.45 0.60
N ARG A 241 13.86 -18.61 1.59
CA ARG A 241 14.23 -18.99 2.94
C ARG A 241 13.39 -18.17 3.93
N THR A 242 12.40 -18.81 4.54
CA THR A 242 11.60 -18.25 5.64
C THR A 242 12.29 -18.45 6.97
N SER A 243 11.88 -17.73 8.02
CA SER A 243 12.50 -17.75 9.34
C SER A 243 14.02 -17.47 9.31
N ASN A 244 14.44 -16.66 8.32
CA ASN A 244 15.82 -16.24 8.10
C ASN A 244 15.93 -14.73 8.22
N GLU A 245 15.96 -14.23 9.45
CA GLU A 245 16.12 -12.81 9.72
C GLU A 245 17.54 -12.35 9.41
N VAL A 246 17.67 -11.34 8.55
CA VAL A 246 18.96 -10.72 8.24
C VAL A 246 19.36 -9.83 9.41
N THR A 247 20.57 -10.06 9.94
CA THR A 247 21.12 -9.39 11.13
C THR A 247 22.34 -8.53 10.85
N GLY A 248 22.96 -8.64 9.67
CA GLY A 248 24.15 -7.87 9.33
C GLY A 248 24.70 -8.19 7.94
N PHE A 249 25.79 -7.52 7.60
CA PHE A 249 26.54 -7.75 6.37
C PHE A 249 28.02 -8.02 6.63
N LYS A 250 28.63 -8.84 5.79
CA LYS A 250 30.10 -8.96 5.68
C LYS A 250 30.55 -8.09 4.52
N TYR A 251 31.54 -7.25 4.77
CA TYR A 251 32.08 -6.31 3.80
C TYR A 251 33.49 -6.68 3.35
N SER A 252 33.80 -6.38 2.10
CA SER A 252 35.16 -6.29 1.55
C SER A 252 35.29 -4.89 0.91
N GLY A 253 36.01 -3.98 1.57
CA GLY A 253 35.99 -2.56 1.25
C GLY A 253 34.57 -2.02 1.34
N ASN A 254 34.06 -1.40 0.27
CA ASN A 254 32.71 -0.87 0.16
C ASN A 254 31.72 -1.83 -0.51
N THR A 255 32.02 -3.10 -0.57
CA THR A 255 31.20 -4.13 -1.23
C THR A 255 30.74 -5.17 -0.20
N ILE A 256 29.46 -5.50 -0.18
CA ILE A 256 28.91 -6.61 0.59
C ILE A 256 29.30 -7.91 -0.13
N VAL A 257 29.97 -8.81 0.58
CA VAL A 257 30.35 -10.14 0.11
C VAL A 257 29.53 -11.25 0.77
N GLY A 258 28.78 -10.94 1.80
CA GLY A 258 27.90 -11.88 2.48
C GLY A 258 26.83 -11.20 3.33
N VAL A 259 25.67 -11.87 3.42
CA VAL A 259 24.52 -11.48 4.24
C VAL A 259 24.46 -12.43 5.43
N LEU A 260 24.45 -11.87 6.64
CA LEU A 260 24.36 -12.61 7.89
C LEU A 260 22.89 -12.75 8.31
N THR A 261 22.52 -13.92 8.80
CA THR A 261 21.18 -14.20 9.33
C THR A 261 21.27 -14.91 10.68
N ASN A 262 20.13 -15.02 11.37
CA ASN A 262 20.01 -15.82 12.59
C ASN A 262 20.32 -17.32 12.39
N SER A 263 20.33 -17.81 11.14
CA SER A 263 20.57 -19.23 10.80
C SER A 263 21.88 -19.51 10.04
N GLY A 264 22.69 -18.47 9.78
CA GLY A 264 23.96 -18.61 9.05
C GLY A 264 24.30 -17.44 8.15
N SER A 265 25.08 -17.67 7.10
CA SER A 265 25.48 -16.61 6.17
C SER A 265 25.32 -17.06 4.72
N PHE A 266 24.97 -16.10 3.85
CA PHE A 266 24.80 -16.30 2.41
C PHE A 266 25.77 -15.40 1.65
N LEU A 267 26.50 -15.96 0.68
CA LEU A 267 27.34 -15.16 -0.22
C LEU A 267 26.43 -14.35 -1.16
N ALA A 268 26.86 -13.14 -1.48
CA ALA A 268 26.11 -12.24 -2.34
C ALA A 268 27.04 -11.37 -3.21
N ASP A 269 26.81 -11.38 -4.53
CA ASP A 269 27.38 -10.41 -5.45
C ASP A 269 26.58 -9.11 -5.46
N ILE A 270 25.27 -9.20 -5.20
CA ILE A 270 24.30 -8.09 -5.19
C ILE A 270 23.32 -8.30 -4.05
N VAL A 271 22.97 -7.21 -3.36
CA VAL A 271 21.96 -7.23 -2.30
C VAL A 271 20.85 -6.25 -2.63
N VAL A 272 19.59 -6.70 -2.51
CA VAL A 272 18.39 -5.87 -2.67
C VAL A 272 17.64 -5.85 -1.35
N GLY A 273 17.52 -4.68 -0.73
CA GLY A 273 16.69 -4.43 0.44
C GLY A 273 15.24 -4.21 0.04
N GLY A 274 14.42 -5.27 0.12
CA GLY A 274 12.96 -5.22 -0.08
C GLY A 274 12.17 -5.17 1.24
N ALA A 275 12.86 -5.20 2.40
CA ALA A 275 12.30 -4.94 3.72
C ALA A 275 12.29 -3.43 4.04
N ASP A 276 11.97 -3.05 5.29
CA ASP A 276 11.96 -1.64 5.68
C ASP A 276 13.34 -0.98 5.47
N TYR A 277 13.40 0.08 4.66
CA TYR A 277 14.66 0.72 4.28
C TYR A 277 15.40 1.29 5.49
N HIS A 278 14.65 1.95 6.40
CA HIS A 278 15.23 2.51 7.62
C HIS A 278 15.89 1.40 8.46
N HIS A 279 15.22 0.26 8.60
CA HIS A 279 15.74 -0.87 9.35
C HIS A 279 17.06 -1.40 8.73
N ILE A 280 17.09 -1.60 7.41
CA ILE A 280 18.31 -2.07 6.73
C ILE A 280 19.43 -1.03 6.87
N ASP A 281 19.13 0.24 6.66
CA ASP A 281 20.11 1.34 6.71
C ASP A 281 20.66 1.56 8.13
N GLN A 282 19.79 1.58 9.15
CA GLN A 282 20.17 2.00 10.50
C GLN A 282 20.52 0.84 11.43
N HIS A 283 20.03 -0.38 11.18
CA HIS A 283 20.19 -1.51 12.09
C HIS A 283 20.98 -2.69 11.50
N ILE A 284 20.92 -2.88 10.17
CA ILE A 284 21.63 -3.96 9.49
C ILE A 284 22.99 -3.49 8.96
N SER A 285 23.04 -2.29 8.37
CA SER A 285 24.28 -1.72 7.82
C SER A 285 25.21 -1.24 8.94
N ALA A 286 26.52 -1.53 8.79
CA ALA A 286 27.53 -0.98 9.69
C ALA A 286 27.50 0.56 9.67
N PRO A 287 27.79 1.25 10.78
CA PRO A 287 27.63 2.71 10.90
C PRO A 287 28.27 3.52 9.78
N GLU A 288 29.46 3.16 9.34
CA GLU A 288 30.20 3.83 8.27
C GLU A 288 29.54 3.68 6.89
N PHE A 289 28.73 2.63 6.70
CA PHE A 289 28.03 2.31 5.44
C PHE A 289 26.56 2.75 5.41
N ARG A 290 26.05 3.38 6.48
CA ARG A 290 24.68 3.92 6.52
C ARG A 290 24.54 5.05 5.47
N GLU A 291 23.53 4.96 4.64
CA GLU A 291 23.30 5.96 3.58
C GLU A 291 22.82 7.30 4.14
N TYR A 292 22.01 7.24 5.21
CA TYR A 292 21.40 8.40 5.87
C TYR A 292 21.69 8.44 7.36
N THR A 293 21.62 9.66 7.94
CA THR A 293 21.75 9.83 9.40
C THR A 293 20.42 9.57 10.11
N PRO A 294 20.44 9.30 11.43
CA PRO A 294 19.20 9.23 12.22
C PRO A 294 18.33 10.50 12.13
N GLU A 295 18.97 11.70 12.06
CA GLU A 295 18.27 12.98 11.92
C GLU A 295 17.55 13.11 10.58
N TYR A 296 18.14 12.58 9.50
CA TYR A 296 17.47 12.52 8.19
C TYR A 296 16.19 11.71 8.29
N TRP A 297 16.25 10.51 8.87
CA TRP A 297 15.08 9.64 9.04
C TRP A 297 14.03 10.26 9.95
N ASN A 298 14.45 10.87 11.05
CA ASN A 298 13.54 11.52 12.00
C ASN A 298 12.74 12.67 11.38
N LYS A 299 13.32 13.41 10.42
CA LYS A 299 12.67 14.48 9.66
C LYS A 299 11.70 13.96 8.58
N ARG A 300 11.74 12.66 8.25
CA ARG A 300 10.82 12.12 7.24
C ARG A 300 9.40 12.04 7.77
N LYS A 301 8.47 12.55 6.96
CA LYS A 301 7.03 12.40 7.20
C LYS A 301 6.60 11.02 6.73
N MET A 302 6.08 10.23 7.64
CA MET A 302 5.57 8.90 7.34
C MET A 302 4.07 8.99 7.01
N ALA A 303 3.60 8.12 6.15
CA ALA A 303 2.18 7.84 5.97
C ALA A 303 1.61 7.17 7.23
N PRO A 304 0.29 7.06 7.41
CA PRO A 304 -0.30 6.61 8.65
C PRO A 304 0.19 5.24 9.13
N SER A 305 0.10 5.03 10.42
CA SER A 305 -0.07 3.72 11.04
C SER A 305 -1.57 3.36 11.04
N SER A 306 -1.92 2.25 11.64
CA SER A 306 -3.31 1.82 11.77
C SER A 306 -3.52 1.03 13.04
N LEU A 307 -4.74 1.12 13.61
CA LEU A 307 -5.26 0.15 14.56
C LEU A 307 -6.26 -0.74 13.80
N LEU A 308 -6.02 -2.03 13.83
CA LEU A 308 -6.75 -3.05 13.09
C LEU A 308 -7.43 -4.03 14.03
N PHE A 309 -8.61 -4.52 13.65
CA PHE A 309 -9.25 -5.66 14.28
C PHE A 309 -9.70 -6.66 13.22
N TYR A 310 -9.37 -7.92 13.46
CA TYR A 310 -9.83 -9.07 12.66
C TYR A 310 -10.90 -9.79 13.50
N LEU A 311 -12.11 -9.87 12.96
CA LEU A 311 -13.28 -10.35 13.68
C LEU A 311 -13.92 -11.52 12.91
N GLY A 312 -14.00 -12.70 13.53
CA GLY A 312 -14.87 -13.78 13.10
C GLY A 312 -16.22 -13.62 13.81
N ILE A 313 -17.30 -13.56 13.06
CA ILE A 313 -18.63 -13.22 13.57
C ILE A 313 -19.60 -14.35 13.22
N GLU A 314 -20.32 -14.87 14.22
CA GLU A 314 -21.43 -15.81 14.01
C GLU A 314 -22.64 -15.09 13.41
N GLY A 315 -23.25 -15.70 12.39
CA GLY A 315 -24.40 -15.14 11.69
C GLY A 315 -24.03 -13.99 10.75
N GLN A 316 -25.05 -13.50 10.06
CA GLN A 316 -24.90 -12.42 9.08
C GLN A 316 -24.91 -11.04 9.74
N VAL A 317 -24.09 -10.14 9.23
CA VAL A 317 -24.10 -8.71 9.59
C VAL A 317 -24.90 -7.96 8.53
N PRO A 318 -26.06 -7.39 8.87
CA PRO A 318 -26.89 -6.70 7.89
C PRO A 318 -26.29 -5.36 7.48
N ASN A 319 -26.78 -4.81 6.36
CA ASN A 319 -26.46 -3.47 5.87
C ASN A 319 -24.96 -3.16 5.64
N VAL A 320 -24.10 -4.17 5.52
CA VAL A 320 -22.69 -3.96 5.13
C VAL A 320 -22.43 -4.57 3.75
N LEU A 321 -21.59 -3.92 3.00
CA LEU A 321 -21.00 -4.40 1.75
C LEU A 321 -19.61 -4.97 2.01
N HIS A 322 -18.94 -5.43 0.97
CA HIS A 322 -17.53 -5.84 1.05
C HIS A 322 -16.66 -4.73 1.66
N HIS A 323 -16.82 -3.49 1.20
CA HIS A 323 -16.11 -2.32 1.72
C HIS A 323 -17.09 -1.28 2.25
N ASN A 324 -16.84 -0.77 3.46
CA ASN A 324 -17.64 0.26 4.10
C ASN A 324 -16.73 1.29 4.77
N LEU A 325 -16.88 2.55 4.39
CA LEU A 325 -16.14 3.70 4.94
C LEU A 325 -17.05 4.47 5.89
N PHE A 326 -16.69 4.56 7.16
CA PHE A 326 -17.46 5.31 8.17
C PHE A 326 -16.91 6.73 8.26
N PHE A 327 -17.57 7.66 7.57
CA PHE A 327 -17.27 9.09 7.47
C PHE A 327 -18.34 9.94 8.16
N ASP A 328 -18.90 9.42 9.25
CA ASP A 328 -19.91 10.05 10.10
C ASP A 328 -19.33 11.10 11.06
N HIS A 329 -18.06 11.45 10.89
CA HIS A 329 -17.35 12.54 11.55
C HIS A 329 -16.50 13.33 10.54
N GLU A 330 -15.99 14.50 10.97
CA GLU A 330 -15.22 15.40 10.13
C GLU A 330 -13.87 14.78 9.72
N LEU A 331 -13.68 14.61 8.42
CA LEU A 331 -12.46 14.07 7.81
C LEU A 331 -11.23 14.94 8.13
N ASP A 332 -11.39 16.26 8.11
CA ASP A 332 -10.30 17.19 8.37
C ASP A 332 -9.80 17.12 9.81
N GLN A 333 -10.69 16.87 10.79
CA GLN A 333 -10.30 16.71 12.18
C GLN A 333 -9.42 15.46 12.35
N HIS A 334 -9.87 14.31 11.85
CA HIS A 334 -9.11 13.07 11.97
C HIS A 334 -7.77 13.17 11.23
N ALA A 335 -7.77 13.72 10.02
CA ALA A 335 -6.54 13.93 9.27
C ALA A 335 -5.57 14.89 9.95
N HIS A 336 -6.07 15.96 10.62
CA HIS A 336 -5.26 16.86 11.44
C HIS A 336 -4.60 16.10 12.60
N GLU A 337 -5.35 15.23 13.30
CA GLU A 337 -4.85 14.40 14.41
C GLU A 337 -3.85 13.34 13.98
N ILE A 338 -3.77 13.00 12.69
CA ILE A 338 -2.74 12.11 12.13
C ILE A 338 -1.48 12.88 11.70
N TYR A 339 -1.65 13.99 10.96
CA TYR A 339 -0.55 14.60 10.20
C TYR A 339 0.00 15.90 10.79
N THR A 340 -0.80 16.64 11.56
CA THR A 340 -0.45 17.99 12.07
C THR A 340 -0.22 17.99 13.57
N ASP A 341 -1.13 17.42 14.34
CA ASP A 341 -1.09 17.30 15.80
C ASP A 341 -1.23 15.80 16.16
N PRO A 342 -0.16 15.00 16.03
CA PRO A 342 -0.22 13.55 16.20
C PRO A 342 -0.73 13.13 17.57
N LYS A 343 -1.90 12.50 17.59
CA LYS A 343 -2.53 11.93 18.79
C LYS A 343 -3.51 10.81 18.42
N TRP A 344 -3.94 10.07 19.41
CA TRP A 344 -5.04 9.12 19.25
C TRP A 344 -6.32 9.87 18.86
N PRO A 345 -7.01 9.47 17.75
CA PRO A 345 -8.13 10.24 17.22
C PRO A 345 -9.28 10.42 18.23
N THR A 346 -9.78 11.65 18.36
CA THR A 346 -10.92 11.94 19.27
C THR A 346 -12.25 11.48 18.69
N LYS A 347 -12.40 11.64 17.36
CA LYS A 347 -13.57 11.22 16.59
C LYS A 347 -13.10 10.47 15.34
N PRO A 348 -12.65 9.21 15.47
CA PRO A 348 -12.00 8.51 14.37
C PRO A 348 -12.98 8.20 13.24
N LEU A 349 -12.53 8.38 12.01
CA LEU A 349 -13.07 7.69 10.86
C LEU A 349 -12.49 6.29 10.85
N PHE A 350 -13.23 5.31 10.32
CA PHE A 350 -12.75 3.96 10.19
C PHE A 350 -13.31 3.27 8.94
N TYR A 351 -12.66 2.21 8.57
CA TYR A 351 -13.04 1.36 7.47
C TYR A 351 -13.40 -0.03 8.00
N ALA A 352 -14.49 -0.61 7.46
CA ALA A 352 -14.90 -1.98 7.72
C ALA A 352 -14.94 -2.76 6.40
N SER A 353 -14.18 -3.86 6.33
CA SER A 353 -14.23 -4.81 5.22
C SER A 353 -14.88 -6.10 5.66
N ALA A 354 -15.79 -6.62 4.85
CA ALA A 354 -16.46 -7.90 5.07
C ALA A 354 -16.33 -8.77 3.80
N PRO A 355 -15.15 -9.36 3.52
CA PRO A 355 -14.91 -10.14 2.32
C PRO A 355 -15.88 -11.32 2.13
N SER A 356 -16.39 -11.88 3.22
CA SER A 356 -17.43 -12.93 3.19
C SER A 356 -18.75 -12.50 2.53
N LYS A 357 -18.98 -11.20 2.30
CA LYS A 357 -20.10 -10.71 1.44
C LYS A 357 -19.92 -11.03 -0.03
N THR A 358 -18.71 -11.34 -0.45
CA THR A 358 -18.34 -11.64 -1.84
C THR A 358 -17.83 -13.06 -1.99
N ASP A 359 -17.21 -13.64 -0.94
CA ASP A 359 -16.44 -14.87 -0.98
C ASP A 359 -16.76 -15.78 0.22
N ASP A 360 -17.52 -16.82 -0.04
CA ASP A 360 -17.92 -17.80 0.98
C ASP A 360 -16.74 -18.64 1.53
N SER A 361 -15.57 -18.61 0.88
CA SER A 361 -14.41 -19.43 1.27
C SER A 361 -13.61 -18.85 2.43
N VAL A 362 -13.84 -17.58 2.81
CA VAL A 362 -13.05 -16.86 3.82
C VAL A 362 -13.64 -16.89 5.22
N ALA A 363 -14.83 -17.46 5.39
CA ALA A 363 -15.48 -17.67 6.68
C ALA A 363 -16.21 -19.02 6.73
N PRO A 364 -16.45 -19.59 7.92
CA PRO A 364 -17.33 -20.76 8.06
C PRO A 364 -18.74 -20.46 7.57
N LYS A 365 -19.43 -21.48 7.08
CA LYS A 365 -20.80 -21.34 6.58
C LYS A 365 -21.73 -20.68 7.61
N GLY A 366 -22.40 -19.62 7.21
CA GLY A 366 -23.30 -18.84 8.04
C GLY A 366 -22.61 -17.84 8.98
N CYS A 367 -21.29 -17.70 8.88
CA CYS A 367 -20.49 -16.71 9.60
C CYS A 367 -19.96 -15.63 8.66
N GLU A 368 -19.45 -14.56 9.22
CA GLU A 368 -18.77 -13.49 8.46
C GLU A 368 -17.40 -13.18 9.05
N ASN A 369 -16.43 -12.95 8.18
CA ASN A 369 -15.19 -12.30 8.58
C ASN A 369 -15.32 -10.80 8.41
N MET A 370 -14.81 -10.05 9.36
CA MET A 370 -14.76 -8.60 9.28
C MET A 370 -13.39 -8.07 9.70
N PHE A 371 -12.94 -7.08 8.99
CA PHE A 371 -11.70 -6.37 9.25
C PHE A 371 -12.02 -4.91 9.49
N LEU A 372 -11.70 -4.39 10.68
CA LEU A 372 -11.84 -2.98 11.01
C LEU A 372 -10.48 -2.31 10.96
N LEU A 373 -10.40 -1.13 10.36
CA LEU A 373 -9.19 -0.33 10.26
C LEU A 373 -9.46 1.12 10.64
N MET A 374 -8.74 1.61 11.63
CA MET A 374 -8.70 3.02 12.01
C MET A 374 -7.29 3.57 11.73
N PRO A 375 -7.13 4.56 10.83
CA PRO A 375 -5.85 5.23 10.64
C PRO A 375 -5.39 5.95 11.91
N THR A 376 -4.09 5.86 12.20
CA THR A 376 -3.46 6.53 13.35
C THR A 376 -2.16 7.20 12.96
N ALA A 377 -1.71 8.18 13.73
CA ALA A 377 -0.40 8.78 13.48
C ALA A 377 0.73 7.77 13.72
N PRO A 378 1.78 7.74 12.88
CA PRO A 378 2.96 6.92 13.11
C PRO A 378 3.83 7.50 14.24
N GLY A 379 4.53 6.64 14.97
CA GLY A 379 5.47 7.07 16.01
C GLY A 379 4.86 7.49 17.33
N MET A 380 3.56 7.22 17.53
CA MET A 380 2.89 7.51 18.79
C MET A 380 3.20 6.45 19.87
N GLY A 381 3.10 6.90 21.15
CA GLY A 381 2.99 5.99 22.28
C GLY A 381 1.53 5.60 22.57
N GLY A 382 1.34 4.85 23.67
CA GLY A 382 0.01 4.54 24.20
C GLY A 382 -0.73 3.40 23.46
N ASP A 383 0.00 2.58 22.72
CA ASP A 383 -0.52 1.33 22.14
C ASP A 383 -0.61 0.26 23.24
N THR A 384 -1.64 0.36 24.05
CA THR A 384 -1.93 -0.57 25.16
C THR A 384 -3.21 -1.35 24.85
N GLU A 385 -3.41 -2.48 25.51
CA GLU A 385 -4.65 -3.26 25.37
C GLU A 385 -5.88 -2.41 25.74
N GLU A 386 -5.77 -1.57 26.78
CA GLU A 386 -6.85 -0.65 27.16
C GLU A 386 -7.20 0.34 26.04
N THR A 387 -6.18 0.92 25.38
CA THR A 387 -6.37 1.82 24.25
C THR A 387 -7.01 1.08 23.07
N ARG A 388 -6.53 -0.13 22.75
CA ARG A 388 -7.08 -0.96 21.68
C ARG A 388 -8.55 -1.28 21.97
N GLU A 389 -8.87 -1.71 23.20
CA GLU A 389 -10.25 -2.06 23.59
C GLU A 389 -11.18 -0.85 23.57
N LYS A 390 -10.72 0.32 24.01
CA LYS A 390 -11.46 1.58 23.91
C LYS A 390 -11.91 1.85 22.46
N TYR A 391 -10.98 1.78 21.50
CA TYR A 391 -11.29 2.06 20.10
C TYR A 391 -12.08 0.92 19.44
N TYR A 392 -11.87 -0.33 19.84
CA TYR A 392 -12.73 -1.43 19.45
C TYR A 392 -14.19 -1.14 19.80
N ASN A 393 -14.44 -0.79 21.05
CA ASN A 393 -15.78 -0.50 21.53
C ASN A 393 -16.40 0.70 20.80
N LEU A 394 -15.64 1.76 20.57
CA LEU A 394 -16.09 2.93 19.83
C LEU A 394 -16.49 2.60 18.38
N MET A 395 -15.70 1.81 17.67
CA MET A 395 -16.04 1.38 16.31
C MET A 395 -17.23 0.43 16.29
N MET A 396 -17.30 -0.50 17.24
CA MET A 396 -18.41 -1.45 17.33
C MET A 396 -19.73 -0.76 17.70
N ASP A 397 -19.73 0.26 18.57
CA ASP A 397 -20.94 1.02 18.88
C ASP A 397 -21.54 1.68 17.63
N ARG A 398 -20.68 2.23 16.76
CA ARG A 398 -21.10 2.88 15.51
C ARG A 398 -21.53 1.86 14.47
N LEU A 399 -20.80 0.75 14.35
CA LEU A 399 -21.17 -0.35 13.44
C LEU A 399 -22.51 -0.97 13.85
N GLU A 400 -22.72 -1.26 15.13
CA GLU A 400 -23.99 -1.80 15.64
C GLU A 400 -25.14 -0.83 15.46
N LYS A 401 -24.91 0.48 15.66
CA LYS A 401 -25.92 1.50 15.41
C LYS A 401 -26.31 1.58 13.94
N PHE A 402 -25.34 1.50 13.03
CA PHE A 402 -25.57 1.53 11.58
C PHE A 402 -26.29 0.27 11.10
N THR A 403 -25.86 -0.89 11.57
CA THR A 403 -26.43 -2.17 11.14
C THR A 403 -27.76 -2.52 11.80
N GLY A 404 -28.10 -1.87 12.91
CA GLY A 404 -29.25 -2.22 13.76
C GLY A 404 -29.10 -3.61 14.44
N SER A 405 -27.88 -4.15 14.51
CA SER A 405 -27.62 -5.52 14.96
C SER A 405 -26.57 -5.58 16.08
N LYS A 406 -26.81 -6.36 17.11
CA LYS A 406 -25.84 -6.62 18.19
C LYS A 406 -24.74 -7.58 17.70
N ILE A 407 -23.69 -7.06 17.11
CA ILE A 407 -22.60 -7.82 16.49
C ILE A 407 -21.61 -8.29 17.56
N ARG A 408 -21.29 -7.46 18.53
CA ARG A 408 -20.27 -7.67 19.57
C ARG A 408 -20.46 -8.99 20.31
N ASN A 409 -21.70 -9.38 20.61
CA ASN A 409 -22.02 -10.61 21.30
C ASN A 409 -21.85 -11.87 20.46
N ARG A 410 -21.62 -11.72 19.15
CA ARG A 410 -21.45 -12.80 18.18
C ARG A 410 -20.01 -12.92 17.67
N VAL A 411 -19.10 -12.11 18.19
CA VAL A 411 -17.68 -12.18 17.85
C VAL A 411 -17.06 -13.40 18.54
N VAL A 412 -16.66 -14.38 17.76
CA VAL A 412 -16.04 -15.63 18.23
C VAL A 412 -14.52 -15.66 18.00
N VAL A 413 -14.02 -14.85 17.06
CA VAL A 413 -12.60 -14.64 16.83
C VAL A 413 -12.34 -13.14 16.88
N LYS A 414 -11.37 -12.71 17.70
CA LYS A 414 -10.91 -11.33 17.78
C LYS A 414 -9.40 -11.27 17.89
N ARG A 415 -8.78 -10.49 17.03
CA ARG A 415 -7.34 -10.14 17.10
C ARG A 415 -7.18 -8.66 16.79
N SER A 416 -6.42 -7.95 17.61
CA SER A 416 -5.97 -6.59 17.30
C SER A 416 -4.58 -6.60 16.67
N PHE A 417 -4.24 -5.54 15.92
CA PHE A 417 -2.92 -5.33 15.34
C PHE A 417 -2.69 -3.82 15.21
N ALA A 418 -1.60 -3.32 15.78
CA ALA A 418 -1.37 -1.89 15.79
C ALA A 418 0.13 -1.55 15.69
N PHE A 419 0.51 -0.37 16.11
CA PHE A 419 1.82 0.22 16.02
C PHE A 419 2.97 -0.71 16.45
N GLN A 420 2.86 -1.35 17.62
CA GLN A 420 3.90 -2.27 18.13
C GLN A 420 4.01 -3.53 17.27
N ASP A 421 2.88 -4.01 16.76
CA ASP A 421 2.85 -5.19 15.88
C ASP A 421 3.49 -4.88 14.52
N PHE A 422 3.28 -3.67 13.96
CA PHE A 422 3.99 -3.24 12.75
C PHE A 422 5.50 -3.18 12.96
N GLN A 423 5.95 -2.77 14.14
CA GLN A 423 7.38 -2.76 14.48
C GLN A 423 7.93 -4.17 14.62
N SER A 424 7.26 -5.02 15.39
CA SER A 424 7.75 -6.39 15.68
C SER A 424 7.73 -7.27 14.43
N ASP A 425 6.63 -7.26 13.66
CA ASP A 425 6.44 -8.14 12.51
C ASP A 425 7.21 -7.69 11.27
N TYR A 426 7.36 -6.37 11.06
CA TYR A 426 7.91 -5.83 9.81
C TYR A 426 9.12 -4.91 10.00
N ASN A 427 9.64 -4.75 11.22
CA ASN A 427 10.69 -3.78 11.55
C ASN A 427 10.35 -2.36 11.04
N SER A 428 9.05 -2.03 11.04
CA SER A 428 8.51 -0.83 10.39
C SER A 428 8.94 0.45 11.14
N PHE A 429 9.59 1.36 10.43
CA PHE A 429 10.01 2.64 11.01
C PHE A 429 8.81 3.44 11.55
N LYS A 430 8.85 3.81 12.82
CA LYS A 430 7.75 4.48 13.54
C LYS A 430 6.41 3.72 13.47
N GLY A 431 6.44 2.39 13.31
CA GLY A 431 5.25 1.56 13.21
C GLY A 431 4.30 1.96 12.07
N ASN A 432 4.82 2.55 10.98
CA ASN A 432 3.99 2.93 9.83
C ASN A 432 3.41 1.71 9.11
N ALA A 433 2.14 1.82 8.65
CA ALA A 433 1.50 0.78 7.86
C ALA A 433 1.79 0.94 6.36
N TYR A 434 1.85 2.18 5.86
CA TYR A 434 1.88 2.46 4.43
C TYR A 434 3.26 2.84 3.88
N GLY A 435 4.11 3.51 4.63
CA GLY A 435 5.45 3.91 4.19
C GLY A 435 5.72 5.41 4.27
N LEU A 436 6.50 5.94 3.32
CA LEU A 436 6.86 7.36 3.26
C LEU A 436 5.73 8.19 2.65
N ALA A 437 5.31 9.26 3.32
CA ALA A 437 4.28 10.16 2.81
C ALA A 437 4.68 10.81 1.47
N ASN A 438 3.74 10.88 0.52
CA ASN A 438 3.93 11.49 -0.79
C ASN A 438 3.64 13.00 -0.76
N THR A 439 4.44 13.75 -0.02
CA THR A 439 4.39 15.22 0.00
C THR A 439 5.23 15.82 -1.13
N LEU A 440 5.02 17.11 -1.45
CA LEU A 440 5.83 17.83 -2.44
C LEU A 440 7.34 17.75 -2.16
N THR A 441 7.73 17.70 -0.89
CA THR A 441 9.13 17.63 -0.45
C THR A 441 9.67 16.20 -0.31
N GLN A 442 8.87 15.20 -0.58
CA GLN A 442 9.20 13.77 -0.45
C GLN A 442 8.72 12.93 -1.65
N THR A 443 8.73 13.51 -2.84
CA THR A 443 8.34 12.82 -4.07
C THR A 443 9.49 12.74 -5.06
N ALA A 444 9.42 11.83 -6.01
CA ALA A 444 10.41 11.62 -7.10
C ALA A 444 11.86 11.57 -6.57
N ILE A 445 12.72 12.45 -7.03
CA ILE A 445 14.15 12.53 -6.68
C ILE A 445 14.43 12.86 -5.20
N LEU A 446 13.45 13.35 -4.47
CA LEU A 446 13.57 13.71 -3.05
C LEU A 446 13.33 12.50 -2.11
N LYS A 447 12.97 11.34 -2.66
CA LYS A 447 12.85 10.07 -1.92
C LYS A 447 14.22 9.48 -1.61
N PRO A 448 14.31 8.60 -0.59
CA PRO A 448 15.50 7.77 -0.40
C PRO A 448 15.88 7.02 -1.67
N ARG A 449 17.15 6.92 -1.94
CA ARG A 449 17.71 6.43 -3.22
C ARG A 449 17.50 4.93 -3.39
N LEU A 450 17.31 4.50 -4.62
CA LEU A 450 17.24 3.07 -4.98
C LEU A 450 18.61 2.35 -4.87
N LYS A 451 19.73 3.07 -4.96
CA LYS A 451 21.09 2.52 -4.85
C LYS A 451 21.88 3.27 -3.79
N SER A 452 22.55 2.54 -2.92
CA SER A 452 23.50 3.13 -1.96
C SER A 452 24.66 3.83 -2.69
N LYS A 453 25.07 4.97 -2.17
CA LYS A 453 26.32 5.64 -2.56
C LYS A 453 27.53 5.10 -1.83
N LYS A 454 27.34 4.57 -0.64
CA LYS A 454 28.41 4.09 0.21
C LYS A 454 28.76 2.62 -0.05
N VAL A 455 27.75 1.80 -0.42
CA VAL A 455 27.91 0.38 -0.70
C VAL A 455 27.65 0.11 -2.17
N SER A 456 28.66 -0.39 -2.88
CA SER A 456 28.70 -0.47 -4.35
C SER A 456 27.69 -1.46 -4.96
N ASN A 457 27.20 -2.42 -4.17
CA ASN A 457 26.30 -3.50 -4.61
C ASN A 457 25.01 -3.62 -3.77
N LEU A 458 24.65 -2.57 -3.01
CA LEU A 458 23.40 -2.51 -2.22
C LEU A 458 22.38 -1.63 -2.90
N TYR A 459 21.19 -2.19 -3.09
CA TYR A 459 20.03 -1.53 -3.70
C TYR A 459 18.82 -1.66 -2.80
N PHE A 460 17.82 -0.78 -2.98
CA PHE A 460 16.60 -0.73 -2.15
C PHE A 460 15.36 -0.67 -3.03
N ALA A 461 14.32 -1.40 -2.64
CA ALA A 461 13.00 -1.37 -3.26
C ALA A 461 11.91 -1.25 -2.20
N GLY A 462 10.76 -0.70 -2.57
CA GLY A 462 9.57 -0.69 -1.72
C GLY A 462 9.10 0.69 -1.30
N GLN A 463 8.28 0.72 -0.27
CA GLN A 463 7.45 1.86 0.14
C GLN A 463 8.20 3.10 0.64
N LEU A 464 9.46 2.96 1.05
CA LEU A 464 10.28 4.08 1.55
C LEU A 464 11.17 4.68 0.46
N THR A 465 11.11 4.20 -0.77
CA THR A 465 11.85 4.72 -1.92
C THR A 465 10.91 4.96 -3.12
N THR A 466 11.44 5.15 -4.31
CA THR A 466 10.68 5.40 -5.55
C THR A 466 9.97 4.11 -6.02
N PRO A 467 8.72 4.18 -6.50
CA PRO A 467 7.86 5.37 -6.61
C PRO A 467 7.14 5.75 -5.31
N GLY A 468 7.05 4.87 -4.31
CA GLY A 468 6.46 5.17 -3.01
C GLY A 468 5.54 4.08 -2.46
N PRO A 469 4.66 4.46 -1.51
CA PRO A 469 3.78 3.53 -0.81
C PRO A 469 2.62 3.02 -1.68
N GLY A 470 2.10 1.85 -1.31
CA GLY A 470 1.01 1.16 -1.97
C GLY A 470 1.44 -0.14 -2.66
N VAL A 471 0.50 -1.05 -2.92
CA VAL A 471 0.81 -2.35 -3.53
C VAL A 471 1.29 -2.18 -4.98
N PRO A 472 0.56 -1.47 -5.89
CA PRO A 472 1.05 -1.24 -7.24
C PRO A 472 2.40 -0.49 -7.29
N PRO A 473 2.63 0.58 -6.52
CA PRO A 473 3.94 1.21 -6.45
C PRO A 473 5.06 0.29 -5.98
N CYS A 474 4.80 -0.62 -5.04
CA CYS A 474 5.80 -1.59 -4.58
C CYS A 474 6.17 -2.60 -5.67
N LEU A 475 5.21 -3.09 -6.46
CA LEU A 475 5.48 -3.94 -7.63
C LEU A 475 6.41 -3.21 -8.62
N ILE A 476 6.08 -1.97 -8.94
CA ILE A 476 6.87 -1.12 -9.85
C ILE A 476 8.27 -0.85 -9.28
N SER A 477 8.40 -0.60 -7.97
CA SER A 477 9.70 -0.37 -7.31
C SER A 477 10.65 -1.55 -7.51
N GLY A 478 10.14 -2.78 -7.38
CA GLY A 478 10.94 -4.00 -7.62
C GLY A 478 11.42 -4.13 -9.07
N GLU A 479 10.57 -3.82 -10.04
CA GLU A 479 10.94 -3.79 -11.46
C GLU A 479 11.99 -2.71 -11.76
N VAL A 480 11.78 -1.50 -11.24
CA VAL A 480 12.70 -0.37 -11.48
C VAL A 480 14.08 -0.69 -10.93
N VAL A 481 14.18 -1.22 -9.70
CA VAL A 481 15.48 -1.56 -9.10
C VAL A 481 16.16 -2.69 -9.86
N SER A 482 15.42 -3.69 -10.37
CA SER A 482 16.01 -4.76 -11.15
C SER A 482 16.61 -4.25 -12.47
N LYS A 483 15.92 -3.36 -13.18
CA LYS A 483 16.43 -2.71 -14.40
C LYS A 483 17.69 -1.88 -14.13
N GLU A 484 17.73 -1.16 -13.01
CA GLU A 484 18.90 -0.39 -12.60
C GLU A 484 20.10 -1.28 -12.28
N ILE A 485 19.88 -2.42 -11.62
CA ILE A 485 20.92 -3.43 -11.36
C ILE A 485 21.48 -3.96 -12.69
N VAL A 486 20.62 -4.38 -13.61
CA VAL A 486 21.04 -4.88 -14.93
C VAL A 486 21.86 -3.85 -15.70
N LYS A 487 21.40 -2.59 -15.72
CA LYS A 487 22.12 -1.46 -16.34
C LYS A 487 23.50 -1.27 -15.72
N ASP A 488 23.59 -1.20 -14.39
CA ASP A 488 24.86 -1.02 -13.68
C ASP A 488 25.84 -2.17 -13.91
N GLN A 489 25.35 -3.42 -14.03
CA GLN A 489 26.19 -4.57 -14.29
C GLN A 489 26.70 -4.64 -15.74
N LYS A 490 25.92 -4.14 -16.73
CA LYS A 490 26.36 -4.00 -18.12
C LYS A 490 27.48 -2.94 -18.24
N LEU A 491 27.34 -1.81 -17.57
CA LEU A 491 28.36 -0.77 -17.54
C LEU A 491 29.68 -1.25 -16.92
N LYS A 492 29.63 -2.04 -15.83
CA LYS A 492 30.82 -2.63 -15.20
C LYS A 492 31.56 -3.64 -16.06
N LYS A 493 30.88 -4.28 -17.04
CA LYS A 493 31.49 -5.22 -17.99
C LYS A 493 32.13 -4.51 -19.20
N ALA A 494 31.72 -3.25 -19.45
CA ALA A 494 32.20 -2.46 -20.58
C ALA A 494 33.44 -1.60 -20.25
N VAL A 495 33.80 -1.51 -18.97
CA VAL A 495 35.02 -0.90 -18.43
C VAL A 495 36.00 -1.99 -18.03
#